data_ceb6a605c8bcf85bbce6c051c5d6ff77
#
_entry.id   ceb6a605c8bcf85bbce6c051c5d6ff77
#
_cell.length_a   1.000
_cell.length_b   1.000
_cell.length_c   1.000
_cell.angle_alpha   90.00
_cell.angle_beta   90.00
_cell.angle_gamma   90.00
#
_symmetry.space_group_name_H-M   'P 1'
#
loop_
_entity.id
_entity.type
_entity.pdbx_description
1 polymer ?
#
loop_
_entity_poly.entity_id
_entity_poly.type
_entity_poly.pdbx_seq_one_letter_code
_entity_poly.pdbx_strand_id
1 'polypeptide(L)'
;MNDAAKKSGLLFGIMFNQRTNPMYRKVREMVKSGSLGHIKRISWTITDWYRPNAYHNSGSWRSHWATEGGGTLVNQNPHQLDLWQWMFGMPDYILADCSYGKYHDIEVDDEVTAYLKYDNGTTGTYITSTAEAPGTNRLEIAADMGRIVIENGKMTFDRLKVSEPEFDKTNTVPFGCPESEHIDFGTMGQGDQHVGILNNYAEALLNGEALLAPGEEGIFGVTVADAMYLSDYKKAFVDTKNFPHDEYVAFLKEKISESKKENQNG
;
A
#
# COMPACT_ATOMS: atom_id res chain seq x y z
N MET A 1 -5.27 -13.89 -15.10
CA MET A 1 -5.42 -14.88 -14.00
C MET A 1 -6.86 -14.91 -13.49
N ASN A 2 -7.49 -13.79 -13.11
CA ASN A 2 -8.85 -13.72 -12.56
C ASN A 2 -9.90 -14.40 -13.44
N ASP A 3 -9.87 -14.15 -14.76
CA ASP A 3 -10.80 -14.82 -15.71
C ASP A 3 -10.62 -16.34 -15.76
N ALA A 4 -9.37 -16.82 -15.66
CA ALA A 4 -9.10 -18.26 -15.63
C ALA A 4 -9.59 -18.89 -14.34
N ALA A 5 -9.33 -18.23 -13.20
CA ALA A 5 -9.83 -18.68 -11.90
C ALA A 5 -11.36 -18.75 -11.88
N LYS A 6 -12.02 -17.68 -12.32
CA LYS A 6 -13.49 -17.64 -12.44
C LYS A 6 -14.06 -18.74 -13.34
N LYS A 7 -13.41 -18.99 -14.48
CA LYS A 7 -13.84 -20.07 -15.42
C LYS A 7 -13.62 -21.47 -14.84
N SER A 8 -12.60 -21.67 -14.01
CA SER A 8 -12.31 -22.97 -13.40
C SER A 8 -13.31 -23.36 -12.31
N GLY A 9 -13.96 -22.40 -11.67
CA GLY A 9 -14.81 -22.62 -10.49
C GLY A 9 -14.04 -23.05 -9.24
N LEU A 10 -12.70 -23.02 -9.27
CA LEU A 10 -11.85 -23.40 -8.14
C LEU A 10 -11.64 -22.22 -7.19
N LEU A 11 -11.42 -22.53 -5.92
CA LEU A 11 -11.05 -21.55 -4.92
C LEU A 11 -9.70 -20.92 -5.29
N PHE A 12 -9.66 -19.58 -5.34
CA PHE A 12 -8.47 -18.82 -5.69
C PHE A 12 -8.09 -17.86 -4.56
N GLY A 13 -6.95 -18.09 -3.92
CA GLY A 13 -6.41 -17.25 -2.86
C GLY A 13 -5.03 -16.72 -3.22
N ILE A 14 -4.63 -15.63 -2.56
CA ILE A 14 -3.32 -14.99 -2.70
C ILE A 14 -2.64 -14.89 -1.34
N MET A 15 -1.29 -14.96 -1.31
CA MET A 15 -0.51 -14.98 -0.07
C MET A 15 -0.27 -13.56 0.49
N PHE A 16 -1.33 -12.84 0.79
CA PHE A 16 -1.27 -11.54 1.48
C PHE A 16 -1.21 -11.74 3.00
N ASN A 17 -0.11 -12.31 3.47
CA ASN A 17 0.11 -12.69 4.87
C ASN A 17 -0.02 -11.50 5.84
N GLN A 18 0.29 -10.28 5.43
CA GLN A 18 0.15 -9.08 6.26
C GLN A 18 -1.31 -8.76 6.62
N ARG A 19 -2.30 -9.30 5.90
CA ARG A 19 -3.72 -9.19 6.28
C ARG A 19 -4.05 -9.93 7.59
N THR A 20 -3.15 -10.80 8.08
CA THR A 20 -3.28 -11.45 9.40
C THR A 20 -2.78 -10.57 10.55
N ASN A 21 -2.05 -9.50 10.26
CA ASN A 21 -1.49 -8.62 11.28
C ASN A 21 -2.61 -7.91 12.07
N PRO A 22 -2.65 -8.06 13.41
CA PRO A 22 -3.73 -7.53 14.23
C PRO A 22 -3.89 -6.01 14.15
N MET A 23 -2.79 -5.25 13.99
CA MET A 23 -2.85 -3.79 13.87
C MET A 23 -3.58 -3.36 12.60
N TYR A 24 -3.23 -3.94 11.44
CA TYR A 24 -3.89 -3.61 10.16
C TYR A 24 -5.35 -4.11 10.13
N ARG A 25 -5.62 -5.26 10.74
CA ARG A 25 -7.00 -5.75 10.93
C ARG A 25 -7.82 -4.79 11.78
N LYS A 26 -7.24 -4.26 12.86
CA LYS A 26 -7.91 -3.29 13.73
C LYS A 26 -8.20 -1.98 13.00
N VAL A 27 -7.24 -1.45 12.24
CA VAL A 27 -7.46 -0.27 11.39
C VAL A 27 -8.59 -0.53 10.40
N ARG A 28 -8.56 -1.66 9.67
CA ARG A 28 -9.62 -2.02 8.73
C ARG A 28 -11.00 -2.10 9.40
N GLU A 29 -11.10 -2.71 10.57
CA GLU A 29 -12.33 -2.78 11.36
C GLU A 29 -12.86 -1.38 11.67
N MET A 30 -11.99 -0.48 12.16
CA MET A 30 -12.36 0.88 12.52
C MET A 30 -12.78 1.70 11.29
N VAL A 31 -12.13 1.52 10.15
CA VAL A 31 -12.52 2.14 8.87
C VAL A 31 -13.87 1.60 8.40
N LYS A 32 -14.05 0.29 8.38
CA LYS A 32 -15.30 -0.35 7.89
C LYS A 32 -16.50 -0.10 8.78
N SER A 33 -16.32 0.01 10.09
CA SER A 33 -17.40 0.35 11.04
C SER A 33 -17.77 1.83 11.01
N GLY A 34 -16.98 2.69 10.36
CA GLY A 34 -17.17 4.14 10.38
C GLY A 34 -16.81 4.79 11.72
N SER A 35 -16.20 4.06 12.66
CA SER A 35 -15.89 4.56 14.00
C SER A 35 -14.85 5.71 14.02
N LEU A 36 -14.14 5.91 12.92
CA LEU A 36 -13.21 7.03 12.74
C LEU A 36 -13.89 8.31 12.21
N GLY A 37 -15.15 8.20 11.73
CA GLY A 37 -15.77 9.27 10.94
C GLY A 37 -15.11 9.37 9.57
N HIS A 38 -15.10 10.57 8.98
CA HIS A 38 -14.45 10.80 7.70
C HIS A 38 -12.91 10.80 7.87
N ILE A 39 -12.22 10.01 7.05
CA ILE A 39 -10.75 10.03 6.98
C ILE A 39 -10.33 11.23 6.13
N LYS A 40 -9.54 12.11 6.72
CA LYS A 40 -9.04 13.33 6.06
C LYS A 40 -7.73 13.08 5.34
N ARG A 41 -6.81 12.38 6.01
CA ARG A 41 -5.45 12.15 5.51
C ARG A 41 -4.91 10.82 5.99
N ILE A 42 -4.20 10.14 5.07
CA ILE A 42 -3.43 8.94 5.34
C ILE A 42 -1.98 9.24 4.94
N SER A 43 -1.03 8.97 5.82
CA SER A 43 0.41 9.09 5.50
C SER A 43 1.11 7.80 5.87
N TRP A 44 1.76 7.16 4.89
CA TRP A 44 2.54 5.96 5.12
C TRP A 44 3.93 6.09 4.53
N THR A 45 4.93 6.10 5.40
CA THR A 45 6.34 6.04 5.03
C THR A 45 6.86 4.65 5.36
N ILE A 46 7.44 3.96 4.39
CA ILE A 46 7.93 2.59 4.48
C ILE A 46 9.28 2.51 3.80
N THR A 47 10.34 2.67 4.60
CA THR A 47 11.72 2.69 4.12
C THR A 47 12.63 1.77 4.96
N ASP A 48 12.02 0.94 5.84
CA ASP A 48 12.71 0.08 6.81
C ASP A 48 13.22 -1.26 6.22
N TRP A 49 13.35 -1.35 4.92
CA TRP A 49 13.89 -2.51 4.20
C TRP A 49 15.08 -2.20 3.31
N TYR A 50 16.09 -1.63 3.92
CA TYR A 50 17.35 -1.38 3.24
C TYR A 50 17.83 -2.57 2.41
N ARG A 51 18.20 -2.31 1.15
CA ARG A 51 18.73 -3.31 0.21
C ARG A 51 20.07 -2.83 -0.33
N PRO A 52 21.18 -3.44 0.09
CA PRO A 52 22.51 -3.08 -0.43
C PRO A 52 22.69 -3.59 -1.87
N ASN A 53 23.69 -3.08 -2.59
CA ASN A 53 24.04 -3.55 -3.94
C ASN A 53 24.23 -5.07 -4.02
N ALA A 54 24.71 -5.72 -2.94
CA ALA A 54 24.82 -7.18 -2.89
C ALA A 54 23.47 -7.89 -3.01
N TYR A 55 22.37 -7.28 -2.54
CA TYR A 55 21.01 -7.81 -2.75
C TYR A 55 20.60 -7.71 -4.22
N HIS A 56 20.81 -6.57 -4.84
CA HIS A 56 20.46 -6.33 -6.24
C HIS A 56 21.27 -7.27 -7.17
N ASN A 57 22.51 -7.59 -6.81
CA ASN A 57 23.38 -8.50 -7.53
C ASN A 57 23.18 -9.99 -7.17
N SER A 58 22.25 -10.33 -6.27
CA SER A 58 22.08 -11.72 -5.78
C SER A 58 21.33 -12.65 -6.75
N GLY A 59 20.87 -12.15 -7.88
CA GLY A 59 20.18 -12.94 -8.89
C GLY A 59 20.06 -12.20 -10.21
N SER A 60 20.24 -12.91 -11.32
CA SER A 60 20.20 -12.35 -12.68
C SER A 60 18.85 -11.76 -13.12
N TRP A 61 17.80 -11.98 -12.35
CA TRP A 61 16.46 -11.47 -12.66
C TRP A 61 16.12 -10.15 -11.95
N ARG A 62 16.92 -9.81 -10.90
CA ARG A 62 16.66 -8.63 -10.09
C ARG A 62 17.11 -7.35 -10.78
N SER A 63 16.43 -6.25 -10.44
CA SER A 63 16.85 -4.90 -10.75
C SER A 63 16.79 -4.51 -12.23
N HIS A 64 16.10 -5.33 -13.05
CA HIS A 64 15.95 -5.10 -14.49
C HIS A 64 14.47 -5.13 -14.91
N TRP A 65 14.06 -4.16 -15.72
CA TRP A 65 12.71 -4.11 -16.26
C TRP A 65 12.33 -5.36 -17.05
N ALA A 66 13.29 -5.93 -17.78
CA ALA A 66 13.04 -7.09 -18.63
C ALA A 66 12.71 -8.38 -17.87
N THR A 67 13.08 -8.48 -16.61
CA THR A 67 13.01 -9.72 -15.82
C THR A 67 12.21 -9.56 -14.52
N GLU A 68 12.32 -8.45 -13.84
CA GLU A 68 11.58 -8.14 -12.60
C GLU A 68 10.29 -7.36 -12.88
N GLY A 69 10.30 -6.49 -13.89
CA GLY A 69 9.13 -5.68 -14.28
C GLY A 69 8.91 -4.42 -13.44
N GLY A 70 9.85 -4.08 -12.56
CA GLY A 70 9.85 -2.96 -11.64
C GLY A 70 10.74 -3.25 -10.44
N GLY A 71 10.90 -2.30 -9.54
CA GLY A 71 11.78 -2.40 -8.38
C GLY A 71 11.00 -2.47 -7.05
N THR A 72 11.17 -1.44 -6.26
CA THR A 72 10.58 -1.35 -4.90
C THR A 72 9.07 -1.59 -4.90
N LEU A 73 8.33 -1.01 -5.83
CA LEU A 73 6.87 -1.15 -5.88
C LEU A 73 6.41 -2.59 -6.18
N VAL A 74 7.16 -3.32 -7.01
CA VAL A 74 6.77 -4.66 -7.47
C VAL A 74 7.31 -5.76 -6.57
N ASN A 75 8.49 -5.57 -5.96
CA ASN A 75 9.18 -6.62 -5.21
C ASN A 75 9.02 -6.45 -3.69
N GLN A 76 9.32 -5.26 -3.13
CA GLN A 76 9.28 -5.04 -1.68
C GLN A 76 7.88 -4.63 -1.19
N ASN A 77 7.15 -3.86 -1.97
CA ASN A 77 5.91 -3.21 -1.55
C ASN A 77 4.56 -3.89 -1.91
N PRO A 78 4.46 -5.04 -2.56
CA PRO A 78 3.16 -5.62 -2.91
C PRO A 78 2.23 -5.79 -1.71
N HIS A 79 2.79 -6.16 -0.55
CA HIS A 79 2.01 -6.33 0.68
C HIS A 79 1.47 -5.01 1.24
N GLN A 80 2.23 -3.91 1.15
CA GLN A 80 1.81 -2.61 1.66
C GLN A 80 0.83 -1.93 0.72
N LEU A 81 1.00 -2.08 -0.58
CA LEU A 81 0.03 -1.62 -1.57
C LEU A 81 -1.29 -2.38 -1.45
N ASP A 82 -1.22 -3.70 -1.19
CA ASP A 82 -2.39 -4.49 -0.84
C ASP A 82 -3.06 -3.98 0.44
N LEU A 83 -2.31 -3.81 1.52
CA LEU A 83 -2.83 -3.31 2.80
C LEU A 83 -3.46 -1.92 2.66
N TRP A 84 -2.87 -1.04 1.83
CA TRP A 84 -3.42 0.27 1.58
C TRP A 84 -4.86 0.16 1.04
N GLN A 85 -5.03 -0.53 -0.08
CA GLN A 85 -6.35 -0.67 -0.68
C GLN A 85 -7.30 -1.51 0.18
N TRP A 86 -6.78 -2.50 0.90
CA TRP A 86 -7.57 -3.36 1.76
C TRP A 86 -8.14 -2.63 2.97
N MET A 87 -7.38 -1.71 3.58
CA MET A 87 -7.84 -0.89 4.71
C MET A 87 -8.71 0.28 4.27
N PHE A 88 -8.31 1.01 3.22
CA PHE A 88 -8.86 2.31 2.88
C PHE A 88 -9.67 2.32 1.57
N GLY A 89 -9.62 1.25 0.78
CA GLY A 89 -10.15 1.20 -0.58
C GLY A 89 -9.16 1.73 -1.61
N MET A 90 -9.50 1.55 -2.89
CA MET A 90 -8.70 2.07 -4.00
C MET A 90 -8.75 3.60 -4.01
N PRO A 91 -7.60 4.29 -4.13
CA PRO A 91 -7.60 5.71 -4.41
C PRO A 91 -8.17 5.95 -5.81
N ASP A 92 -8.87 7.08 -6.01
CA ASP A 92 -9.46 7.42 -7.31
C ASP A 92 -8.41 7.99 -8.28
N TYR A 93 -7.43 8.73 -7.77
CA TYR A 93 -6.34 9.34 -8.56
C TYR A 93 -5.01 9.22 -7.85
N ILE A 94 -3.95 8.97 -8.61
CA ILE A 94 -2.57 8.86 -8.12
C ILE A 94 -1.67 9.82 -8.91
N LEU A 95 -0.84 10.58 -8.17
CA LEU A 95 0.29 11.34 -8.69
C LEU A 95 1.56 10.83 -7.99
N ALA A 96 2.56 10.41 -8.74
CA ALA A 96 3.80 9.88 -8.19
C ALA A 96 5.05 10.43 -8.86
N ASP A 97 6.14 10.40 -8.11
CA ASP A 97 7.51 10.59 -8.58
C ASP A 97 8.29 9.32 -8.21
N CYS A 98 8.80 8.62 -9.24
CA CYS A 98 9.58 7.40 -9.09
C CYS A 98 11.02 7.71 -9.47
N SER A 99 11.96 7.36 -8.60
CA SER A 99 13.39 7.48 -8.86
C SER A 99 13.95 6.10 -9.21
N TYR A 100 14.62 6.01 -10.35
CA TYR A 100 15.18 4.77 -10.88
C TYR A 100 16.69 4.80 -10.74
N GLY A 101 17.27 3.83 -10.03
CA GLY A 101 18.71 3.76 -9.81
C GLY A 101 19.30 5.01 -9.15
N LYS A 102 18.54 5.69 -8.29
CA LYS A 102 18.98 6.92 -7.64
C LYS A 102 20.10 6.69 -6.63
N TYR A 103 20.03 5.58 -5.92
CA TYR A 103 20.96 5.22 -4.86
C TYR A 103 21.73 3.93 -5.15
N HIS A 104 21.26 3.12 -6.09
CA HIS A 104 21.82 1.83 -6.46
C HIS A 104 22.08 1.79 -7.96
N ASP A 105 23.02 0.95 -8.39
CA ASP A 105 23.26 0.68 -9.81
C ASP A 105 22.25 -0.33 -10.34
N ILE A 106 21.02 0.17 -10.62
CA ILE A 106 19.86 -0.62 -11.05
C ILE A 106 19.02 0.17 -12.05
N GLU A 107 18.22 -0.52 -12.86
CA GLU A 107 17.34 0.10 -13.88
C GLU A 107 15.96 0.48 -13.33
N VAL A 108 15.56 -0.12 -12.22
CA VAL A 108 14.22 -0.03 -11.64
C VAL A 108 14.16 0.96 -10.49
N ASP A 109 12.97 1.18 -9.94
CA ASP A 109 12.77 2.13 -8.84
C ASP A 109 13.39 1.65 -7.52
N ASP A 110 14.12 2.55 -6.86
CA ASP A 110 14.64 2.40 -5.51
C ASP A 110 14.07 3.41 -4.50
N GLU A 111 13.34 4.43 -4.98
CA GLU A 111 12.58 5.36 -4.18
C GLU A 111 11.31 5.80 -4.92
N VAL A 112 10.19 5.91 -4.21
CA VAL A 112 8.92 6.42 -4.73
C VAL A 112 8.24 7.30 -3.69
N THR A 113 7.75 8.47 -4.16
CA THR A 113 6.85 9.33 -3.39
C THR A 113 5.56 9.51 -4.19
N ALA A 114 4.42 9.17 -3.59
CA ALA A 114 3.13 9.28 -4.24
C ALA A 114 2.12 10.07 -3.41
N TYR A 115 1.26 10.82 -4.11
CA TYR A 115 0.08 11.48 -3.59
C TYR A 115 -1.17 10.80 -4.14
N LEU A 116 -2.06 10.36 -3.24
CA LEU A 116 -3.26 9.63 -3.55
C LEU A 116 -4.49 10.46 -3.20
N LYS A 117 -5.48 10.51 -4.09
CA LYS A 117 -6.73 11.23 -3.88
C LYS A 117 -7.93 10.30 -3.98
N TYR A 118 -8.93 10.61 -3.15
CA TYR A 118 -10.24 9.97 -3.15
C TYR A 118 -11.32 11.02 -3.45
N ASP A 119 -12.35 10.64 -4.17
CA ASP A 119 -13.47 11.54 -4.51
C ASP A 119 -14.22 12.04 -3.28
N ASN A 120 -14.17 11.31 -2.17
CA ASN A 120 -14.75 11.72 -0.90
C ASN A 120 -13.94 12.80 -0.16
N GLY A 121 -12.83 13.29 -0.75
CA GLY A 121 -11.96 14.31 -0.16
C GLY A 121 -10.80 13.78 0.68
N THR A 122 -10.74 12.48 0.97
CA THR A 122 -9.58 11.85 1.61
C THR A 122 -8.33 12.03 0.74
N THR A 123 -7.20 12.32 1.36
CA THR A 123 -5.90 12.39 0.69
C THR A 123 -4.92 11.41 1.32
N GLY A 124 -3.95 10.94 0.52
CA GLY A 124 -2.91 10.04 0.97
C GLY A 124 -1.52 10.45 0.50
N THR A 125 -0.51 10.17 1.31
CA THR A 125 0.90 10.21 0.91
C THR A 125 1.53 8.85 1.17
N TYR A 126 2.22 8.32 0.18
CA TYR A 126 2.91 7.05 0.24
C TYR A 126 4.37 7.25 -0.14
N ILE A 127 5.28 6.90 0.75
CA ILE A 127 6.72 7.06 0.54
C ILE A 127 7.38 5.71 0.79
N THR A 128 8.19 5.25 -0.15
CA THR A 128 8.96 4.02 0.00
C THR A 128 10.35 4.16 -0.60
N SER A 129 11.32 3.52 0.03
CA SER A 129 12.69 3.46 -0.46
C SER A 129 13.37 2.19 0.03
N THR A 130 14.33 1.68 -0.75
CA THR A 130 15.23 0.59 -0.34
C THR A 130 16.61 1.08 0.07
N ALA A 131 16.81 2.41 0.13
CA ALA A 131 18.12 3.04 0.33
C ALA A 131 18.29 3.72 1.70
N GLU A 132 17.31 3.64 2.60
CA GLU A 132 17.40 4.24 3.93
C GLU A 132 17.79 3.20 5.00
N ALA A 133 18.75 3.55 5.85
CA ALA A 133 19.11 2.79 7.04
C ALA A 133 19.39 3.75 8.21
N PRO A 134 18.64 3.62 9.34
CA PRO A 134 17.75 2.51 9.72
C PRO A 134 16.36 2.49 9.08
N GLY A 135 15.96 3.49 8.30
CA GLY A 135 14.64 3.58 7.67
C GLY A 135 13.48 3.84 8.64
N THR A 136 12.29 3.98 8.09
CA THR A 136 11.05 4.29 8.83
C THR A 136 9.92 3.39 8.35
N ASN A 137 9.08 2.91 9.29
CA ASN A 137 7.77 2.34 8.95
C ASN A 137 6.73 3.00 9.86
N ARG A 138 6.05 4.02 9.32
CA ARG A 138 5.08 4.81 10.05
C ARG A 138 3.84 5.05 9.21
N LEU A 139 2.71 4.51 9.70
CA LEU A 139 1.38 4.80 9.18
C LEU A 139 0.68 5.78 10.14
N GLU A 140 0.22 6.90 9.62
CA GLU A 140 -0.59 7.87 10.35
C GLU A 140 -1.91 8.12 9.63
N ILE A 141 -3.02 8.10 10.36
CA ILE A 141 -4.36 8.31 9.85
C ILE A 141 -4.99 9.45 10.67
N ALA A 142 -5.32 10.56 10.01
CA ALA A 142 -6.09 11.65 10.60
C ALA A 142 -7.55 11.58 10.13
N ALA A 143 -8.49 11.58 11.07
CA ALA A 143 -9.91 11.43 10.81
C ALA A 143 -10.74 12.31 11.76
N ASP A 144 -12.05 12.40 11.54
CA ASP A 144 -12.95 13.23 12.36
C ASP A 144 -12.93 12.87 13.85
N MET A 145 -12.68 11.60 14.16
CA MET A 145 -12.62 11.09 15.54
C MET A 145 -11.21 11.06 16.13
N GLY A 146 -10.22 11.67 15.46
CA GLY A 146 -8.87 11.77 15.97
C GLY A 146 -7.80 11.16 15.07
N ARG A 147 -6.71 10.68 15.68
CA ARG A 147 -5.50 10.27 14.95
C ARG A 147 -5.01 8.91 15.41
N ILE A 148 -4.85 7.98 14.45
CA ILE A 148 -4.16 6.71 14.66
C ILE A 148 -2.71 6.84 14.17
N VAL A 149 -1.78 6.25 14.92
CA VAL A 149 -0.38 6.07 14.52
C VAL A 149 0.01 4.61 14.73
N ILE A 150 0.60 4.00 13.70
CA ILE A 150 1.30 2.72 13.80
C ILE A 150 2.77 2.97 13.48
N GLU A 151 3.64 2.69 14.44
CA GLU A 151 5.07 2.87 14.31
C GLU A 151 5.81 1.92 15.25
N ASN A 152 6.94 1.37 14.83
CA ASN A 152 7.76 0.46 15.65
C ASN A 152 6.98 -0.72 16.24
N GLY A 153 6.01 -1.28 15.49
CA GLY A 153 5.18 -2.39 15.93
C GLY A 153 4.17 -2.06 17.02
N LYS A 154 3.92 -0.78 17.29
CA LYS A 154 2.92 -0.29 18.25
C LYS A 154 1.84 0.50 17.51
N MET A 155 0.63 0.42 18.03
CA MET A 155 -0.51 1.22 17.56
C MET A 155 -1.01 2.10 18.69
N THR A 156 -1.22 3.39 18.39
CA THR A 156 -1.86 4.34 19.30
C THR A 156 -3.03 5.03 18.60
N PHE A 157 -4.01 5.47 19.40
CA PHE A 157 -5.14 6.25 18.92
C PHE A 157 -5.41 7.42 19.88
N ASP A 158 -5.14 8.64 19.45
CA ASP A 158 -5.59 9.85 20.12
C ASP A 158 -7.05 10.08 19.71
N ARG A 159 -7.98 9.48 20.46
CA ARG A 159 -9.41 9.50 20.16
C ARG A 159 -10.05 10.76 20.72
N LEU A 160 -10.78 11.50 19.89
CA LEU A 160 -11.57 12.63 20.32
C LEU A 160 -12.83 12.15 21.10
N LYS A 161 -13.22 12.86 22.14
CA LYS A 161 -14.46 12.60 22.89
C LYS A 161 -15.69 12.97 22.06
N VAL A 162 -15.54 13.97 21.19
CA VAL A 162 -16.55 14.47 20.25
C VAL A 162 -15.87 14.64 18.90
N SER A 163 -16.52 14.28 17.80
CA SER A 163 -15.95 14.45 16.47
C SER A 163 -15.68 15.94 16.16
N GLU A 164 -14.65 16.22 15.36
CA GLU A 164 -14.33 17.60 14.99
C GLU A 164 -15.54 18.34 14.37
N PRO A 165 -16.33 17.75 13.43
CA PRO A 165 -17.51 18.43 12.90
C PRO A 165 -18.60 18.71 13.93
N GLU A 166 -18.70 17.90 14.97
CA GLU A 166 -19.69 18.15 16.04
C GLU A 166 -19.19 19.20 17.02
N PHE A 167 -17.90 19.20 17.34
CA PHE A 167 -17.25 20.22 18.14
C PHE A 167 -17.39 21.60 17.51
N ASP A 168 -17.15 21.71 16.21
CA ASP A 168 -17.20 22.99 15.47
C ASP A 168 -18.59 23.61 15.45
N LYS A 169 -19.68 22.83 15.56
CA LYS A 169 -21.04 23.34 15.60
C LYS A 169 -21.33 24.12 16.90
N THR A 170 -20.66 23.80 17.98
CA THR A 170 -20.96 24.33 19.32
C THR A 170 -19.85 25.17 19.90
N ASN A 171 -18.63 25.05 19.35
CA ASN A 171 -17.46 25.77 19.85
C ASN A 171 -17.53 27.27 19.50
N THR A 172 -17.42 28.12 20.52
CA THR A 172 -17.36 29.59 20.36
C THR A 172 -16.00 30.17 20.69
N VAL A 173 -15.04 29.32 21.05
CA VAL A 173 -13.68 29.73 21.45
C VAL A 173 -12.76 29.69 20.24
N PRO A 174 -12.13 30.82 19.82
CA PRO A 174 -11.32 30.87 18.59
C PRO A 174 -10.15 29.86 18.53
N PHE A 175 -9.59 29.49 19.68
CA PHE A 175 -8.49 28.52 19.80
C PHE A 175 -8.93 27.26 20.57
N GLY A 176 -10.25 26.97 20.56
CA GLY A 176 -10.79 25.75 21.15
C GLY A 176 -10.34 24.51 20.36
N CYS A 177 -10.12 23.40 21.07
CA CYS A 177 -9.75 22.11 20.51
C CYS A 177 -10.57 21.02 21.20
N PRO A 178 -11.08 20.01 20.48
CA PRO A 178 -11.77 18.89 21.11
C PRO A 178 -10.85 18.16 22.10
N GLU A 179 -11.40 17.73 23.23
CA GLU A 179 -10.67 16.89 24.16
C GLU A 179 -10.41 15.50 23.54
N SER A 180 -9.20 14.99 23.78
CA SER A 180 -8.80 13.66 23.35
C SER A 180 -8.45 12.74 24.51
N GLU A 181 -8.59 11.45 24.28
CA GLU A 181 -8.12 10.35 25.11
C GLU A 181 -7.03 9.61 24.35
N HIS A 182 -5.88 9.41 25.00
CA HIS A 182 -4.80 8.61 24.43
C HIS A 182 -5.02 7.12 24.73
N ILE A 183 -5.15 6.32 23.68
CA ILE A 183 -5.32 4.87 23.75
C ILE A 183 -4.06 4.24 23.18
N ASP A 184 -3.29 3.55 24.01
CA ASP A 184 -2.14 2.74 23.60
C ASP A 184 -2.58 1.28 23.51
N PHE A 185 -2.59 0.70 22.31
CA PHE A 185 -2.88 -0.72 22.08
C PHE A 185 -1.67 -1.61 22.36
N GLY A 186 -0.52 -1.03 22.67
CA GLY A 186 0.72 -1.76 22.92
C GLY A 186 1.26 -2.46 21.67
N THR A 187 2.00 -3.53 21.90
CA THR A 187 2.53 -4.40 20.86
C THR A 187 1.54 -5.50 20.57
N MET A 188 0.90 -5.48 19.40
CA MET A 188 -0.14 -6.45 19.03
C MET A 188 0.42 -7.70 18.32
N GLY A 189 1.74 -7.81 18.17
CA GLY A 189 2.38 -8.90 17.41
C GLY A 189 2.19 -8.75 15.89
N GLN A 190 2.57 -9.79 15.17
CA GLN A 190 2.53 -9.79 13.70
C GLN A 190 1.40 -10.67 13.11
N GLY A 191 0.62 -11.34 13.98
CA GLY A 191 -0.37 -12.34 13.57
C GLY A 191 0.27 -13.63 13.06
N ASP A 192 -0.58 -14.52 12.54
CA ASP A 192 -0.17 -15.86 12.11
C ASP A 192 0.53 -15.89 10.74
N GLN A 193 0.64 -14.74 10.06
CA GLN A 193 1.37 -14.56 8.81
C GLN A 193 0.95 -15.59 7.75
N HIS A 194 1.92 -16.29 7.12
CA HIS A 194 1.66 -17.29 6.08
C HIS A 194 0.80 -18.44 6.58
N VAL A 195 1.01 -18.88 7.83
CA VAL A 195 0.21 -19.96 8.44
C VAL A 195 -1.26 -19.56 8.56
N GLY A 196 -1.52 -18.30 8.94
CA GLY A 196 -2.88 -17.77 9.04
C GLY A 196 -3.62 -17.76 7.69
N ILE A 197 -2.93 -17.39 6.60
CA ILE A 197 -3.52 -17.44 5.24
C ILE A 197 -3.79 -18.90 4.81
N LEU A 198 -2.84 -19.81 5.04
CA LEU A 198 -3.00 -21.22 4.68
C LEU A 198 -4.14 -21.88 5.48
N ASN A 199 -4.24 -21.61 6.77
CA ASN A 199 -5.33 -22.12 7.61
C ASN A 199 -6.68 -21.56 7.13
N ASN A 200 -6.78 -20.25 6.87
CA ASN A 200 -8.01 -19.66 6.34
C ASN A 200 -8.38 -20.23 4.96
N TYR A 201 -7.39 -20.50 4.10
CA TYR A 201 -7.64 -21.17 2.81
C TYR A 201 -8.18 -22.59 3.00
N ALA A 202 -7.61 -23.35 3.94
CA ALA A 202 -8.11 -24.68 4.28
C ALA A 202 -9.53 -24.64 4.84
N GLU A 203 -9.83 -23.72 5.76
CA GLU A 203 -11.18 -23.53 6.30
C GLU A 203 -12.19 -23.09 5.22
N ALA A 204 -11.77 -22.22 4.30
CA ALA A 204 -12.60 -21.85 3.17
C ALA A 204 -12.93 -23.05 2.26
N LEU A 205 -11.95 -23.93 2.03
CA LEU A 205 -12.13 -25.13 1.21
C LEU A 205 -13.00 -26.19 1.90
N LEU A 206 -12.79 -26.41 3.19
CA LEU A 206 -13.43 -27.50 3.95
C LEU A 206 -14.79 -27.10 4.53
N ASN A 207 -14.92 -25.86 4.99
CA ASN A 207 -16.06 -25.40 5.78
C ASN A 207 -16.82 -24.23 5.11
N GLY A 208 -16.37 -23.76 3.94
CA GLY A 208 -17.01 -22.66 3.20
C GLY A 208 -16.82 -21.29 3.83
N GLU A 209 -15.78 -21.11 4.66
CA GLU A 209 -15.46 -19.79 5.20
C GLU A 209 -15.02 -18.81 4.10
N ALA A 210 -15.19 -17.51 4.36
CA ALA A 210 -14.71 -16.50 3.46
C ALA A 210 -13.18 -16.41 3.45
N LEU A 211 -12.58 -16.29 2.26
CA LEU A 211 -11.14 -16.03 2.16
C LEU A 211 -10.77 -14.66 2.75
N LEU A 212 -9.75 -14.65 3.59
CA LEU A 212 -9.14 -13.39 4.08
C LEU A 212 -8.42 -12.65 2.95
N ALA A 213 -7.86 -13.38 2.00
CA ALA A 213 -7.16 -12.86 0.84
C ALA A 213 -7.63 -13.57 -0.44
N PRO A 214 -8.81 -13.20 -1.00
CA PRO A 214 -9.25 -13.68 -2.30
C PRO A 214 -8.23 -13.33 -3.38
N GLY A 215 -7.91 -14.28 -4.27
CA GLY A 215 -6.89 -14.09 -5.30
C GLY A 215 -7.23 -13.00 -6.31
N GLU A 216 -8.53 -12.77 -6.54
CA GLU A 216 -9.03 -11.72 -7.41
C GLU A 216 -8.63 -10.32 -6.95
N GLU A 217 -8.45 -10.11 -5.65
CA GLU A 217 -8.07 -8.82 -5.07
C GLU A 217 -6.61 -8.45 -5.34
N GLY A 218 -5.78 -9.41 -5.80
CA GLY A 218 -4.39 -9.13 -6.17
C GLY A 218 -4.23 -8.05 -7.22
N ILE A 219 -5.22 -7.86 -8.10
CA ILE A 219 -5.20 -6.82 -9.13
C ILE A 219 -5.17 -5.39 -8.54
N PHE A 220 -5.73 -5.18 -7.35
CA PHE A 220 -5.82 -3.84 -6.79
C PHE A 220 -4.45 -3.26 -6.41
N GLY A 221 -3.62 -4.03 -5.69
CA GLY A 221 -2.26 -3.61 -5.36
C GLY A 221 -1.39 -3.40 -6.60
N VAL A 222 -1.53 -4.27 -7.61
CA VAL A 222 -0.87 -4.12 -8.91
C VAL A 222 -1.31 -2.82 -9.60
N THR A 223 -2.62 -2.55 -9.67
CA THR A 223 -3.13 -1.31 -10.27
C THR A 223 -2.58 -0.06 -9.58
N VAL A 224 -2.42 -0.07 -8.25
CA VAL A 224 -1.81 1.06 -7.52
C VAL A 224 -0.35 1.26 -7.93
N ALA A 225 0.46 0.18 -8.02
CA ALA A 225 1.84 0.25 -8.47
C ALA A 225 1.95 0.75 -9.92
N ASP A 226 1.15 0.16 -10.82
CA ASP A 226 1.13 0.51 -12.24
C ASP A 226 0.72 1.97 -12.45
N ALA A 227 -0.23 2.47 -11.64
CA ALA A 227 -0.65 3.86 -11.68
C ALA A 227 0.44 4.82 -11.18
N MET A 228 1.27 4.41 -10.20
CA MET A 228 2.42 5.20 -9.77
C MET A 228 3.46 5.33 -10.90
N TYR A 229 3.85 4.22 -11.54
CA TYR A 229 4.77 4.25 -12.68
C TYR A 229 4.24 5.10 -13.84
N LEU A 230 2.97 4.89 -14.21
CA LEU A 230 2.39 5.63 -15.32
C LEU A 230 2.24 7.11 -15.01
N SER A 231 1.94 7.46 -13.77
CA SER A 231 1.87 8.84 -13.29
C SER A 231 3.23 9.54 -13.38
N ASP A 232 4.29 8.86 -12.95
CA ASP A 232 5.65 9.35 -13.08
C ASP A 232 6.03 9.57 -14.56
N TYR A 233 5.77 8.58 -15.41
CA TYR A 233 6.05 8.67 -16.84
C TYR A 233 5.32 9.84 -17.52
N LYS A 234 4.04 10.04 -17.19
CA LYS A 234 3.20 11.10 -17.77
C LYS A 234 3.37 12.46 -17.09
N LYS A 235 3.98 12.50 -15.89
CA LYS A 235 4.04 13.66 -14.99
C LYS A 235 2.65 14.26 -14.73
N ALA A 236 1.66 13.38 -14.54
CA ALA A 236 0.26 13.74 -14.37
C ALA A 236 -0.48 12.75 -13.46
N PHE A 237 -1.65 13.17 -12.94
CA PHE A 237 -2.53 12.26 -12.24
C PHE A 237 -3.03 11.13 -13.17
N VAL A 238 -3.06 9.92 -12.63
CA VAL A 238 -3.66 8.74 -13.27
C VAL A 238 -4.97 8.41 -12.56
N ASP A 239 -6.05 8.24 -13.34
CA ASP A 239 -7.35 7.75 -12.89
C ASP A 239 -7.29 6.23 -12.73
N THR A 240 -7.48 5.72 -11.52
CA THR A 240 -7.41 4.28 -11.23
C THR A 240 -8.73 3.55 -11.51
N LYS A 241 -9.86 4.28 -11.52
CA LYS A 241 -11.18 3.71 -11.86
C LYS A 241 -11.27 3.36 -13.34
N ASN A 242 -10.66 4.20 -14.18
CA ASN A 242 -10.55 4.02 -15.62
C ASN A 242 -9.07 3.88 -15.99
N PHE A 243 -8.38 2.93 -15.34
CA PHE A 243 -6.94 2.77 -15.53
C PHE A 243 -6.60 2.52 -17.00
N PRO A 244 -5.70 3.31 -17.61
CA PRO A 244 -5.38 3.23 -19.02
C PRO A 244 -4.38 2.09 -19.30
N HIS A 245 -4.86 0.85 -19.27
CA HIS A 245 -4.06 -0.37 -19.40
C HIS A 245 -3.16 -0.37 -20.64
N ASP A 246 -3.67 0.10 -21.78
CA ASP A 246 -2.88 0.11 -23.02
C ASP A 246 -1.69 1.07 -22.95
N GLU A 247 -1.85 2.22 -22.28
CA GLU A 247 -0.75 3.17 -22.06
C GLU A 247 0.31 2.57 -21.14
N TYR A 248 -0.11 1.90 -20.05
CA TYR A 248 0.82 1.23 -19.15
C TYR A 248 1.57 0.09 -19.86
N VAL A 249 0.88 -0.73 -20.66
CA VAL A 249 1.52 -1.79 -21.46
C VAL A 249 2.53 -1.22 -22.45
N ALA A 250 2.25 -0.06 -23.05
CA ALA A 250 3.19 0.62 -23.94
C ALA A 250 4.43 1.10 -23.18
N PHE A 251 4.25 1.76 -22.03
CA PHE A 251 5.33 2.17 -21.12
C PHE A 251 6.22 0.98 -20.71
N LEU A 252 5.61 -0.11 -20.23
CA LEU A 252 6.37 -1.29 -19.79
C LEU A 252 7.17 -1.93 -20.93
N LYS A 253 6.61 -1.99 -22.14
CA LYS A 253 7.32 -2.50 -23.34
C LYS A 253 8.51 -1.62 -23.70
N GLU A 254 8.38 -0.30 -23.59
CA GLU A 254 9.47 0.65 -23.80
C GLU A 254 10.60 0.37 -22.82
N LYS A 255 10.30 0.32 -21.50
CA LYS A 255 11.29 0.01 -20.46
C LYS A 255 11.99 -1.34 -20.64
N ILE A 256 11.26 -2.38 -20.97
CA ILE A 256 11.82 -3.71 -21.29
C ILE A 256 12.74 -3.65 -22.52
N SER A 257 12.41 -2.83 -23.53
CA SER A 257 13.23 -2.69 -24.71
C SER A 257 14.53 -1.94 -24.44
N GLU A 258 14.51 -0.94 -23.56
CA GLU A 258 15.70 -0.20 -23.09
C GLU A 258 16.65 -1.13 -22.32
N SER A 259 16.13 -1.85 -21.33
CA SER A 259 16.84 -2.84 -20.52
C SER A 259 17.59 -3.88 -21.33
N LYS A 260 16.99 -4.39 -22.41
CA LYS A 260 17.64 -5.36 -23.30
C LYS A 260 18.78 -4.79 -24.12
N LYS A 261 18.74 -3.51 -24.48
CA LYS A 261 19.81 -2.87 -25.26
C LYS A 261 21.07 -2.62 -24.41
N GLU A 262 20.89 -2.24 -23.14
CA GLU A 262 22.00 -2.03 -22.21
C GLU A 262 22.74 -3.34 -21.95
N ASN A 263 22.03 -4.44 -21.73
CA ASN A 263 22.62 -5.76 -21.51
C ASN A 263 23.33 -6.38 -22.75
N GLN A 264 23.12 -5.85 -23.96
CA GLN A 264 23.83 -6.30 -25.18
C GLN A 264 25.11 -5.50 -25.46
N ASN A 265 25.28 -4.34 -24.81
CA ASN A 265 26.40 -3.43 -25.05
C ASN A 265 27.42 -3.43 -23.90
N GLY A 266 27.19 -4.16 -22.82
CA GLY A 266 28.11 -4.38 -21.68
C GLY A 266 28.73 -5.76 -21.73
#